data_ccc2883315c78be6652f9d79a17c99bb
#
_entry.id   ccc2883315c78be6652f9d79a17c99bb
#
_cell.length_a   1.000
_cell.length_b   1.000
_cell.length_c   1.000
_cell.angle_alpha   90.00
_cell.angle_beta   90.00
_cell.angle_gamma   90.00
#
_symmetry.space_group_name_H-M   'P 1'
#
loop_
_entity.id
_entity.type
_entity.pdbx_description
1 polymer ?
#
loop_
_entity_poly.entity_id
_entity_poly.type
_entity_poly.pdbx_seq_one_letter_code
_entity_poly.pdbx_strand_id
1 'polypeptide(L)'
;MSASENHKRDPDENIEAVPTEFHHNDHHLGIDHRANDDRVDEAKGKDADAIPKSYWYSWRFLGTMFAIGTSFMGGIGGIALISPVLSEINADIGPSPNINWVSLVNLCGGAVFFLMVGQLSDIFGRRWFFIVGCAIALIGSIIGATAHNVNTLIGAEVFLGIAVAFQQSFFWVVAELVPMRWRYIANSYCYLMTTPTSPLAARVAYSFQNYPGQWRNSFYMLIAINTVSMISWYLFYHPPTFGMLHRQKAAKDLLVNFDWIGLILYSGSLCIFIFGLNWGGVLYPWKSASVIATMVVGGITLFAVLPMYEIWVHKKGKEPYLPLHLFKNIRFQSAAWNTGIAAGVYYGFGIVFPQLVSTVYYGRGEISEYDIGTLAGLVPMAFVFAQMVHGPIVWFTGPKWAMIVFAIIGCALLTAAAANLNDMALTQGLIIPGAFAMGIVESVSITTSTFPLRSQEEIGQGGGLSGSTRNFVSAIAVAIYTATLSNRLVQTIPQQVYPVARRMGLPESSLSALASALKGSASFSAVDGLTPAIREAVQEPYRLAFVGASKTVFLVSLAFSGTAIILACFTTNNDESTANYVAGNIYNAKEEKMVEKEYSHA
;
A
#
# COMPACT_ATOMS: atom_id res chain seq x y z
N MET A 1 28.94 1.11 83.20
CA MET A 1 27.56 1.40 83.57
C MET A 1 27.03 2.29 82.46
N SER A 2 26.17 1.87 81.65
CA SER A 2 24.84 1.46 81.54
C SER A 2 24.54 1.01 80.09
N ALA A 3 23.99 -0.09 79.99
CA ALA A 3 22.84 -0.65 79.27
C ALA A 3 22.70 -0.26 77.78
N SER A 4 22.91 -1.25 76.99
CA SER A 4 22.45 -1.41 75.62
C SER A 4 21.00 -1.83 75.57
N GLU A 5 20.11 -1.08 74.98
CA GLU A 5 18.78 -1.57 74.56
C GLU A 5 18.79 -2.00 73.09
N ASN A 6 18.60 -3.28 72.90
CA ASN A 6 18.34 -3.90 71.63
C ASN A 6 16.91 -3.60 71.20
N HIS A 7 16.71 -2.81 70.16
CA HIS A 7 15.43 -2.68 69.46
C HIS A 7 15.44 -3.68 68.30
N LYS A 8 14.66 -4.77 68.44
CA LYS A 8 14.26 -5.65 67.32
C LYS A 8 13.41 -4.85 66.35
N ARG A 9 13.87 -4.71 65.12
CA ARG A 9 13.04 -4.23 64.00
C ARG A 9 12.15 -5.33 63.50
N ASP A 10 10.84 -5.07 63.43
CA ASP A 10 9.82 -5.89 62.77
C ASP A 10 10.07 -5.92 61.26
N PRO A 11 9.86 -7.06 60.58
CA PRO A 11 10.11 -7.20 59.14
C PRO A 11 9.00 -6.67 58.19
N ASP A 12 7.93 -6.07 58.72
CA ASP A 12 6.71 -5.79 57.95
C ASP A 12 6.36 -4.30 57.79
N GLU A 13 7.35 -3.39 57.79
CA GLU A 13 7.08 -1.98 57.53
C GLU A 13 7.78 -1.49 56.25
N ASN A 14 6.90 -1.10 55.29
CA ASN A 14 7.13 -0.16 54.19
C ASN A 14 7.91 -0.65 52.98
N ILE A 15 7.18 -1.36 52.12
CA ILE A 15 7.36 -1.15 50.70
C ILE A 15 6.59 0.17 50.37
N GLU A 16 7.23 1.32 50.55
CA GLU A 16 6.77 2.53 49.93
C GLU A 16 6.78 2.32 48.42
N ALA A 17 5.57 2.36 47.82
CA ALA A 17 5.39 2.43 46.39
C ALA A 17 6.15 3.64 45.88
N VAL A 18 7.22 3.41 45.13
CA VAL A 18 7.93 4.43 44.38
C VAL A 18 6.91 5.03 43.40
N PRO A 19 6.61 6.34 43.47
CA PRO A 19 5.75 6.98 42.50
C PRO A 19 6.49 6.95 41.15
N THR A 20 6.05 6.11 40.21
CA THR A 20 6.45 6.21 38.82
C THR A 20 5.71 7.38 38.16
N GLU A 21 5.90 8.58 38.67
CA GLU A 21 5.59 9.81 37.94
C GLU A 21 6.76 10.15 37.01
N PHE A 22 6.75 9.59 35.83
CA PHE A 22 7.50 10.15 34.72
C PHE A 22 6.79 11.44 34.26
N HIS A 23 7.17 12.58 34.85
CA HIS A 23 6.87 13.89 34.29
C HIS A 23 7.60 14.05 32.95
N HIS A 24 6.99 13.58 31.86
CA HIS A 24 7.35 14.03 30.53
C HIS A 24 6.56 15.32 30.23
N ASN A 25 7.29 16.36 29.83
CA ASN A 25 6.75 17.64 29.36
C ASN A 25 5.87 17.44 28.11
N ASP A 26 4.61 17.07 28.31
CA ASP A 26 3.59 16.91 27.25
C ASP A 26 2.96 18.26 26.83
N HIS A 27 3.59 19.39 27.17
CA HIS A 27 3.08 20.74 26.87
C HIS A 27 3.06 21.12 25.37
N HIS A 28 3.48 20.23 24.45
CA HIS A 28 3.51 20.54 23.00
C HIS A 28 2.36 19.98 22.18
N LEU A 29 1.48 19.15 22.74
CA LEU A 29 0.32 18.61 22.03
C LEU A 29 -0.94 18.72 22.88
N GLY A 30 -1.43 19.89 23.11
CA GLY A 30 -2.55 20.36 23.93
C GLY A 30 -3.83 19.53 24.04
N ILE A 31 -3.75 18.23 24.28
CA ILE A 31 -4.86 17.34 24.59
C ILE A 31 -4.43 16.44 25.74
N ASP A 32 -4.97 16.72 26.93
CA ASP A 32 -4.80 15.89 28.12
C ASP A 32 -5.71 14.67 28.02
N HIS A 33 -5.22 13.62 27.32
CA HIS A 33 -5.96 12.36 27.13
C HIS A 33 -6.02 11.49 28.39
N ARG A 34 -5.39 11.88 29.49
CA ARG A 34 -5.33 11.06 30.73
C ARG A 34 -6.56 11.20 31.62
N ALA A 35 -7.37 12.25 31.45
CA ALA A 35 -8.48 12.52 32.37
C ALA A 35 -9.75 11.69 32.13
N ASN A 36 -9.90 11.00 30.98
CA ASN A 36 -11.09 10.22 30.61
C ASN A 36 -10.75 8.93 29.84
N ASP A 37 -9.77 8.15 30.31
CA ASP A 37 -9.51 6.83 29.73
C ASP A 37 -10.48 5.79 30.29
N ASP A 38 -11.64 5.63 29.62
CA ASP A 38 -12.71 4.69 29.99
C ASP A 38 -12.32 3.21 29.80
N ARG A 39 -11.10 2.93 29.32
CA ARG A 39 -10.60 1.56 29.07
C ARG A 39 -10.30 0.86 30.39
N VAL A 40 -10.53 -0.45 30.39
CA VAL A 40 -10.12 -1.33 31.49
C VAL A 40 -8.59 -1.33 31.61
N ASP A 41 -8.04 -1.38 32.84
CA ASP A 41 -6.60 -1.33 33.07
C ASP A 41 -5.84 -2.43 32.33
N GLU A 42 -6.45 -3.60 32.15
CA GLU A 42 -5.91 -4.69 31.35
C GLU A 42 -5.81 -4.36 29.86
N ALA A 43 -6.71 -3.51 29.33
CA ALA A 43 -6.72 -3.07 27.93
C ALA A 43 -5.80 -1.88 27.65
N LYS A 44 -5.21 -1.28 28.70
CA LYS A 44 -4.20 -0.22 28.56
C LYS A 44 -2.87 -0.81 28.12
N GLY A 45 -2.12 -0.04 27.32
CA GLY A 45 -0.77 -0.45 26.92
C GLY A 45 0.18 -0.61 28.10
N LYS A 46 1.17 -1.48 27.95
CA LYS A 46 2.16 -1.83 28.99
C LYS A 46 3.58 -1.65 28.45
N ASP A 47 4.52 -1.45 29.37
CA ASP A 47 5.93 -1.52 29.00
C ASP A 47 6.31 -2.97 28.64
N ALA A 48 7.13 -3.16 27.62
CA ALA A 48 7.58 -4.48 27.19
C ALA A 48 8.32 -5.24 28.28
N ASP A 49 8.97 -4.54 29.21
CA ASP A 49 9.68 -5.13 30.35
C ASP A 49 8.71 -5.71 31.40
N ALA A 50 7.47 -5.22 31.43
CA ALA A 50 6.39 -5.77 32.26
C ALA A 50 5.74 -7.00 31.64
N ILE A 51 6.00 -7.30 30.35
CA ILE A 51 5.46 -8.44 29.63
C ILE A 51 6.42 -9.62 29.79
N PRO A 52 5.95 -10.81 30.26
CA PRO A 52 6.80 -11.99 30.40
C PRO A 52 7.49 -12.36 29.08
N LYS A 53 8.78 -12.67 29.08
CA LYS A 53 9.52 -13.08 27.88
C LYS A 53 8.88 -14.27 27.15
N SER A 54 8.22 -15.17 27.87
CA SER A 54 7.45 -16.30 27.31
C SER A 54 6.31 -15.89 26.40
N TYR A 55 5.76 -14.68 26.55
CA TYR A 55 4.72 -14.14 25.68
C TYR A 55 5.15 -14.06 24.23
N TRP A 56 6.37 -13.57 23.96
CA TRP A 56 6.92 -13.40 22.61
C TRP A 56 7.16 -14.71 21.86
N TYR A 57 7.32 -15.81 22.59
CA TYR A 57 7.48 -17.16 22.03
C TYR A 57 6.19 -17.98 22.14
N SER A 58 5.10 -17.37 22.61
CA SER A 58 3.83 -18.05 22.75
C SER A 58 3.25 -18.39 21.36
N TRP A 59 2.61 -19.55 21.28
CA TRP A 59 1.92 -20.01 20.07
C TRP A 59 0.91 -18.97 19.54
N ARG A 60 0.33 -18.16 20.43
CA ARG A 60 -0.62 -17.11 20.08
C ARG A 60 0.05 -15.92 19.43
N PHE A 61 1.12 -15.40 20.00
CA PHE A 61 1.86 -14.30 19.41
C PHE A 61 2.41 -14.69 18.04
N LEU A 62 3.05 -15.86 17.93
CA LEU A 62 3.58 -16.38 16.67
C LEU A 62 2.46 -16.66 15.66
N GLY A 63 1.34 -17.25 16.11
CA GLY A 63 0.17 -17.48 15.27
C GLY A 63 -0.50 -16.19 14.79
N THR A 64 -0.52 -15.14 15.63
CA THR A 64 -1.01 -13.81 15.22
C THR A 64 -0.08 -13.18 14.20
N MET A 65 1.23 -13.23 14.40
CA MET A 65 2.20 -12.75 13.40
C MET A 65 2.08 -13.50 12.07
N PHE A 66 1.81 -14.82 12.11
CA PHE A 66 1.52 -15.61 10.91
C PHE A 66 0.21 -15.18 10.24
N ALA A 67 -0.86 -14.90 11.02
CA ALA A 67 -2.13 -14.39 10.49
C ALA A 67 -1.95 -13.02 9.81
N ILE A 68 -1.19 -12.10 10.42
CA ILE A 68 -0.84 -10.80 9.83
C ILE A 68 -0.10 -10.98 8.51
N GLY A 69 0.94 -11.82 8.49
CA GLY A 69 1.75 -12.07 7.31
C GLY A 69 0.97 -12.71 6.16
N THR A 70 0.14 -13.74 6.44
CA THR A 70 -0.70 -14.38 5.42
C THR A 70 -1.84 -13.48 4.92
N SER A 71 -2.39 -12.63 5.78
CA SER A 71 -3.36 -11.62 5.39
C SER A 71 -2.74 -10.62 4.42
N PHE A 72 -1.56 -10.09 4.76
CA PHE A 72 -0.82 -9.18 3.91
C PHE A 72 -0.42 -9.82 2.58
N MET A 73 -0.03 -11.10 2.58
CA MET A 73 0.24 -11.88 1.37
C MET A 73 -0.99 -11.95 0.44
N GLY A 74 -2.19 -12.15 1.00
CA GLY A 74 -3.45 -12.15 0.25
C GLY A 74 -3.78 -10.78 -0.33
N GLY A 75 -3.62 -9.71 0.46
CA GLY A 75 -3.94 -8.34 0.05
C GLY A 75 -3.04 -7.79 -1.07
N ILE A 76 -1.77 -8.17 -1.11
CA ILE A 76 -0.89 -7.80 -2.23
C ILE A 76 -1.17 -8.68 -3.44
N GLY A 77 -1.45 -9.97 -3.22
CA GLY A 77 -1.62 -10.95 -4.29
C GLY A 77 -2.76 -10.63 -5.26
N GLY A 78 -3.82 -9.97 -4.82
CA GLY A 78 -4.94 -9.59 -5.65
C GLY A 78 -4.53 -8.83 -6.91
N ILE A 79 -3.72 -7.81 -6.77
CA ILE A 79 -3.22 -7.04 -7.91
C ILE A 79 -1.93 -7.63 -8.52
N ALA A 80 -1.01 -8.11 -7.69
CA ALA A 80 0.32 -8.49 -8.16
C ALA A 80 0.35 -9.76 -9.01
N LEU A 81 -0.56 -10.72 -8.78
CA LEU A 81 -0.68 -11.94 -9.58
C LEU A 81 -1.49 -11.72 -10.87
N ILE A 82 -2.36 -10.72 -10.91
CA ILE A 82 -3.28 -10.49 -12.03
C ILE A 82 -2.70 -9.49 -13.04
N SER A 83 -2.11 -8.39 -12.57
CA SER A 83 -1.58 -7.33 -13.44
C SER A 83 -0.57 -7.79 -14.50
N PRO A 84 0.37 -8.73 -14.23
CA PRO A 84 1.34 -9.15 -15.25
C PRO A 84 0.72 -9.90 -16.42
N VAL A 85 -0.42 -10.57 -16.22
CA VAL A 85 -1.10 -11.43 -17.20
C VAL A 85 -2.42 -10.84 -17.72
N LEU A 86 -2.60 -9.51 -17.59
CA LEU A 86 -3.82 -8.82 -18.06
C LEU A 86 -4.05 -8.94 -19.57
N SER A 87 -2.98 -9.00 -20.37
CA SER A 87 -3.06 -9.21 -21.82
C SER A 87 -3.64 -10.59 -22.17
N GLU A 88 -3.17 -11.62 -21.49
CA GLU A 88 -3.60 -13.00 -21.64
C GLU A 88 -5.05 -13.16 -21.19
N ILE A 89 -5.41 -12.53 -20.07
CA ILE A 89 -6.79 -12.50 -19.58
C ILE A 89 -7.70 -11.83 -20.61
N ASN A 90 -7.28 -10.68 -21.16
CA ASN A 90 -8.08 -9.95 -22.16
C ASN A 90 -8.21 -10.71 -23.48
N ALA A 91 -7.23 -11.56 -23.81
CA ALA A 91 -7.31 -12.46 -24.96
C ALA A 91 -8.28 -13.63 -24.73
N ASP A 92 -8.40 -14.15 -23.49
CA ASP A 92 -9.27 -15.28 -23.14
C ASP A 92 -10.74 -14.87 -22.98
N ILE A 93 -11.02 -13.83 -22.19
CA ILE A 93 -12.40 -13.41 -21.83
C ILE A 93 -12.85 -12.08 -22.43
N GLY A 94 -12.02 -11.44 -23.26
CA GLY A 94 -12.27 -10.20 -24.00
C GLY A 94 -12.38 -10.44 -25.50
N PRO A 95 -11.90 -9.49 -26.33
CA PRO A 95 -11.20 -8.26 -26.01
C PRO A 95 -12.11 -7.14 -25.47
N SER A 96 -11.66 -6.42 -24.44
CA SER A 96 -12.37 -5.28 -23.88
C SER A 96 -11.43 -4.10 -23.68
N PRO A 97 -11.83 -2.87 -24.06
CA PRO A 97 -11.06 -1.66 -23.77
C PRO A 97 -10.98 -1.34 -22.27
N ASN A 98 -11.84 -1.99 -21.48
CA ASN A 98 -11.96 -1.74 -20.04
C ASN A 98 -11.01 -2.60 -19.19
N ILE A 99 -10.14 -3.41 -19.78
CA ILE A 99 -9.27 -4.34 -19.02
C ILE A 99 -8.40 -3.64 -17.98
N ASN A 100 -7.95 -2.42 -18.24
CA ASN A 100 -7.13 -1.65 -17.30
C ASN A 100 -7.88 -1.28 -16.00
N TRP A 101 -9.22 -1.30 -16.00
CA TRP A 101 -10.02 -1.08 -14.81
C TRP A 101 -9.82 -2.15 -13.74
N VAL A 102 -9.43 -3.35 -14.13
CA VAL A 102 -9.12 -4.46 -13.21
C VAL A 102 -8.11 -4.02 -12.15
N SER A 103 -6.97 -3.47 -12.57
CA SER A 103 -5.94 -2.99 -11.63
C SER A 103 -6.30 -1.67 -10.95
N LEU A 104 -6.98 -0.76 -11.67
CA LEU A 104 -7.31 0.55 -11.15
C LEU A 104 -8.32 0.50 -10.00
N VAL A 105 -9.36 -0.31 -10.12
CA VAL A 105 -10.41 -0.44 -9.11
C VAL A 105 -9.85 -1.01 -7.80
N ASN A 106 -8.91 -1.94 -7.88
CA ASN A 106 -8.22 -2.48 -6.71
C ASN A 106 -7.47 -1.37 -5.93
N LEU A 107 -6.69 -0.55 -6.62
CA LEU A 107 -5.92 0.54 -6.02
C LEU A 107 -6.84 1.62 -5.42
N CYS A 108 -7.92 1.98 -6.11
CA CYS A 108 -8.92 2.92 -5.62
C CYS A 108 -9.63 2.41 -4.36
N GLY A 109 -10.00 1.12 -4.34
CA GLY A 109 -10.60 0.48 -3.16
C GLY A 109 -9.68 0.61 -1.94
N GLY A 110 -8.40 0.30 -2.08
CA GLY A 110 -7.43 0.52 -1.01
C GLY A 110 -7.42 1.98 -0.53
N ALA A 111 -7.30 2.95 -1.44
CA ALA A 111 -7.24 4.37 -1.07
C ALA A 111 -8.44 4.83 -0.22
N VAL A 112 -9.63 4.38 -0.58
CA VAL A 112 -10.88 4.76 0.09
C VAL A 112 -11.06 4.07 1.44
N PHE A 113 -10.86 2.76 1.47
CA PHE A 113 -11.25 1.95 2.63
C PHE A 113 -10.21 1.92 3.75
N PHE A 114 -8.94 2.27 3.52
CA PHE A 114 -7.92 2.25 4.57
C PHE A 114 -8.28 3.12 5.78
N LEU A 115 -8.69 4.36 5.56
CA LEU A 115 -9.05 5.26 6.67
C LEU A 115 -10.31 4.77 7.40
N MET A 116 -11.29 4.26 6.65
CA MET A 116 -12.52 3.70 7.21
C MET A 116 -12.21 2.48 8.09
N VAL A 117 -11.38 1.56 7.61
CA VAL A 117 -10.97 0.37 8.37
C VAL A 117 -10.22 0.76 9.64
N GLY A 118 -9.30 1.75 9.55
CA GLY A 118 -8.58 2.25 10.72
C GLY A 118 -9.53 2.70 11.83
N GLN A 119 -10.48 3.57 11.51
CA GLN A 119 -11.41 4.14 12.48
C GLN A 119 -12.47 3.13 12.99
N LEU A 120 -13.13 2.43 12.08
CA LEU A 120 -14.19 1.50 12.48
C LEU A 120 -13.64 0.28 13.23
N SER A 121 -12.41 -0.18 12.92
CA SER A 121 -11.80 -1.29 13.64
C SER A 121 -11.46 -0.93 15.10
N ASP A 122 -11.18 0.34 15.39
CA ASP A 122 -10.95 0.82 16.74
C ASP A 122 -12.25 0.86 17.56
N ILE A 123 -13.38 1.19 16.90
CA ILE A 123 -14.70 1.23 17.55
C ILE A 123 -15.23 -0.18 17.84
N PHE A 124 -15.25 -1.06 16.84
CA PHE A 124 -15.93 -2.37 16.93
C PHE A 124 -15.03 -3.53 17.37
N GLY A 125 -13.73 -3.29 17.52
CA GLY A 125 -12.74 -4.32 17.79
C GLY A 125 -12.17 -4.94 16.52
N ARG A 126 -10.87 -5.12 16.49
CA ARG A 126 -10.07 -5.42 15.28
C ARG A 126 -10.22 -6.84 14.76
N ARG A 127 -10.50 -7.83 15.63
CA ARG A 127 -10.56 -9.24 15.27
C ARG A 127 -11.55 -9.52 14.14
N TRP A 128 -12.79 -9.09 14.36
CA TRP A 128 -13.86 -9.33 13.40
C TRP A 128 -13.67 -8.57 12.10
N PHE A 129 -13.07 -7.37 12.15
CA PHE A 129 -12.72 -6.62 10.95
C PHE A 129 -11.77 -7.39 10.04
N PHE A 130 -10.69 -7.97 10.57
CA PHE A 130 -9.74 -8.73 9.76
C PHE A 130 -10.33 -10.04 9.22
N ILE A 131 -11.17 -10.72 10.00
CA ILE A 131 -11.90 -11.91 9.54
C ILE A 131 -12.85 -11.55 8.38
N VAL A 132 -13.63 -10.48 8.52
CA VAL A 132 -14.53 -9.97 7.48
C VAL A 132 -13.74 -9.54 6.24
N GLY A 133 -12.61 -8.86 6.41
CA GLY A 133 -11.73 -8.49 5.31
C GLY A 133 -11.24 -9.69 4.50
N CYS A 134 -10.82 -10.77 5.18
CA CYS A 134 -10.46 -12.03 4.52
C CYS A 134 -11.66 -12.70 3.84
N ALA A 135 -12.86 -12.63 4.43
CA ALA A 135 -14.08 -13.16 3.80
C ALA A 135 -14.46 -12.38 2.53
N ILE A 136 -14.33 -11.05 2.54
CA ILE A 136 -14.53 -10.20 1.35
C ILE A 136 -13.52 -10.56 0.25
N ALA A 137 -12.23 -10.75 0.62
CA ALA A 137 -11.19 -11.19 -0.31
C ALA A 137 -11.49 -12.57 -0.89
N LEU A 138 -12.01 -13.48 -0.08
CA LEU A 138 -12.40 -14.83 -0.52
C LEU A 138 -13.54 -14.76 -1.56
N ILE A 139 -14.58 -13.95 -1.31
CA ILE A 139 -15.67 -13.71 -2.24
C ILE A 139 -15.14 -13.15 -3.56
N GLY A 140 -14.31 -12.11 -3.51
CA GLY A 140 -13.68 -11.53 -4.70
C GLY A 140 -12.86 -12.55 -5.48
N SER A 141 -12.06 -13.37 -4.79
CA SER A 141 -11.24 -14.41 -5.42
C SER A 141 -12.10 -15.50 -6.10
N ILE A 142 -13.23 -15.89 -5.51
CA ILE A 142 -14.17 -16.86 -6.11
C ILE A 142 -14.81 -16.27 -7.37
N ILE A 143 -15.29 -15.01 -7.31
CA ILE A 143 -15.86 -14.31 -8.46
C ILE A 143 -14.82 -14.22 -9.60
N GLY A 144 -13.56 -13.87 -9.26
CA GLY A 144 -12.47 -13.78 -10.23
C GLY A 144 -12.15 -15.13 -10.88
N ALA A 145 -12.09 -16.22 -10.09
CA ALA A 145 -11.86 -17.58 -10.60
C ALA A 145 -12.94 -18.05 -11.57
N THR A 146 -14.17 -17.60 -11.38
CA THR A 146 -15.35 -17.98 -12.20
C THR A 146 -15.70 -16.94 -13.28
N ALA A 147 -14.87 -15.92 -13.49
CA ALA A 147 -15.15 -14.87 -14.45
C ALA A 147 -15.07 -15.36 -15.90
N HIS A 148 -16.11 -15.03 -16.68
CA HIS A 148 -16.22 -15.32 -18.12
C HIS A 148 -16.24 -14.07 -18.99
N ASN A 149 -16.13 -12.89 -18.38
CA ASN A 149 -16.03 -11.60 -19.06
C ASN A 149 -15.27 -10.59 -18.20
N VAL A 150 -14.74 -9.55 -18.84
CA VAL A 150 -13.93 -8.53 -18.19
C VAL A 150 -14.73 -7.75 -17.12
N ASN A 151 -16.03 -7.52 -17.33
CA ASN A 151 -16.84 -6.78 -16.35
C ASN A 151 -17.03 -7.56 -15.04
N THR A 152 -17.18 -8.88 -15.10
CA THR A 152 -17.21 -9.75 -13.91
C THR A 152 -15.88 -9.71 -13.19
N LEU A 153 -14.77 -9.69 -13.93
CA LEU A 153 -13.43 -9.59 -13.34
C LEU A 153 -13.22 -8.23 -12.65
N ILE A 154 -13.68 -7.13 -13.25
CA ILE A 154 -13.68 -5.80 -12.58
C ILE A 154 -14.50 -5.86 -11.29
N GLY A 155 -15.67 -6.52 -11.31
CA GLY A 155 -16.47 -6.74 -10.11
C GLY A 155 -15.72 -7.52 -9.02
N ALA A 156 -14.97 -8.55 -9.37
CA ALA A 156 -14.11 -9.30 -8.45
C ALA A 156 -13.06 -8.38 -7.80
N GLU A 157 -12.43 -7.52 -8.59
CA GLU A 157 -11.42 -6.59 -8.11
C GLU A 157 -11.98 -5.46 -7.23
N VAL A 158 -13.28 -5.13 -7.33
CA VAL A 158 -13.94 -4.25 -6.35
C VAL A 158 -13.87 -4.90 -4.95
N PHE A 159 -14.24 -6.18 -4.83
CA PHE A 159 -14.16 -6.90 -3.56
C PHE A 159 -12.73 -7.03 -3.05
N LEU A 160 -11.79 -7.37 -3.93
CA LEU A 160 -10.37 -7.46 -3.58
C LEU A 160 -9.81 -6.10 -3.16
N GLY A 161 -10.17 -5.01 -3.85
CA GLY A 161 -9.76 -3.65 -3.50
C GLY A 161 -10.31 -3.17 -2.14
N ILE A 162 -11.55 -3.53 -1.80
CA ILE A 162 -12.09 -3.31 -0.45
C ILE A 162 -11.26 -4.10 0.57
N ALA A 163 -11.00 -5.38 0.31
CA ALA A 163 -10.25 -6.26 1.19
C ALA A 163 -8.80 -5.81 1.41
N VAL A 164 -8.17 -5.16 0.43
CA VAL A 164 -6.81 -4.61 0.53
C VAL A 164 -6.64 -3.75 1.78
N ALA A 165 -7.61 -2.89 2.10
CA ALA A 165 -7.54 -2.02 3.27
C ALA A 165 -7.48 -2.79 4.60
N PHE A 166 -8.19 -3.93 4.69
CA PHE A 166 -8.15 -4.81 5.85
C PHE A 166 -6.85 -5.60 5.91
N GLN A 167 -6.41 -6.12 4.79
CA GLN A 167 -5.30 -7.08 4.71
C GLN A 167 -3.92 -6.41 4.72
N GLN A 168 -3.80 -5.22 4.17
CA GLN A 168 -2.55 -4.45 4.21
C GLN A 168 -2.41 -3.57 5.46
N SER A 169 -3.29 -3.74 6.44
CA SER A 169 -3.24 -3.06 7.74
C SER A 169 -2.10 -3.54 8.66
N PHE A 170 -1.25 -4.43 8.19
CA PHE A 170 -0.21 -5.11 8.96
C PHE A 170 0.67 -4.14 9.78
N PHE A 171 1.05 -3.00 9.23
CA PHE A 171 2.02 -2.09 9.86
C PHE A 171 1.49 -1.42 11.12
N TRP A 172 0.20 -1.10 11.19
CA TRP A 172 -0.36 -0.55 12.43
C TRP A 172 -0.72 -1.65 13.44
N VAL A 173 -1.16 -2.85 12.97
CA VAL A 173 -1.38 -3.99 13.88
C VAL A 173 -0.06 -4.41 14.53
N VAL A 174 1.02 -4.47 13.76
CA VAL A 174 2.37 -4.68 14.29
C VAL A 174 2.76 -3.57 15.28
N ALA A 175 2.43 -2.31 14.95
CA ALA A 175 2.75 -1.18 15.84
C ALA A 175 2.04 -1.24 17.19
N GLU A 176 0.90 -1.95 17.28
CA GLU A 176 0.23 -2.16 18.55
C GLU A 176 0.80 -3.30 19.38
N LEU A 177 1.17 -4.38 18.70
CA LEU A 177 1.56 -5.64 19.34
C LEU A 177 3.05 -5.70 19.66
N VAL A 178 3.88 -4.88 18.99
CA VAL A 178 5.33 -4.95 19.06
C VAL A 178 5.90 -3.62 19.57
N PRO A 179 6.85 -3.65 20.53
CA PRO A 179 7.53 -2.44 21.01
C PRO A 179 8.15 -1.66 19.87
N MET A 180 8.18 -0.33 19.96
CA MET A 180 8.69 0.56 18.90
C MET A 180 10.06 0.14 18.40
N ARG A 181 10.94 -0.30 19.29
CA ARG A 181 12.29 -0.79 18.98
C ARG A 181 12.29 -1.93 17.94
N TRP A 182 11.31 -2.83 17.96
CA TRP A 182 11.27 -4.02 17.12
C TRP A 182 10.34 -3.91 15.92
N ARG A 183 9.59 -2.79 15.77
CA ARG A 183 8.60 -2.61 14.69
C ARG A 183 9.19 -2.78 13.29
N TYR A 184 10.40 -2.27 13.04
CA TYR A 184 11.07 -2.42 11.73
C TYR A 184 11.34 -3.89 11.40
N ILE A 185 11.81 -4.68 12.37
CA ILE A 185 12.10 -6.10 12.17
C ILE A 185 10.80 -6.89 12.00
N ALA A 186 9.77 -6.58 12.78
CA ALA A 186 8.47 -7.24 12.66
C ALA A 186 7.80 -6.92 11.32
N ASN A 187 7.89 -5.70 10.82
CA ASN A 187 7.41 -5.35 9.49
C ASN A 187 8.21 -6.05 8.39
N SER A 188 9.54 -6.16 8.52
CA SER A 188 10.37 -6.96 7.59
C SER A 188 9.90 -8.42 7.49
N TYR A 189 9.52 -9.03 8.63
CA TYR A 189 8.93 -10.37 8.64
C TYR A 189 7.61 -10.41 7.86
N CYS A 190 6.73 -9.42 8.01
CA CYS A 190 5.48 -9.37 7.25
C CYS A 190 5.74 -9.30 5.73
N TYR A 191 6.71 -8.51 5.30
CA TYR A 191 7.11 -8.48 3.88
C TYR A 191 7.71 -9.82 3.41
N LEU A 192 8.49 -10.50 4.24
CA LEU A 192 9.03 -11.82 3.92
C LEU A 192 7.92 -12.83 3.63
N MET A 193 6.81 -12.78 4.36
CA MET A 193 5.66 -13.64 4.14
C MET A 193 4.99 -13.42 2.78
N THR A 194 5.13 -12.24 2.17
CA THR A 194 4.54 -11.95 0.85
C THR A 194 5.33 -12.53 -0.33
N THR A 195 6.42 -13.23 -0.09
CA THR A 195 7.33 -13.73 -1.15
C THR A 195 6.62 -14.39 -2.33
N PRO A 196 5.64 -15.29 -2.15
CA PRO A 196 5.00 -15.97 -3.28
C PRO A 196 4.10 -15.05 -4.12
N THR A 197 3.51 -14.01 -3.50
CA THR A 197 2.47 -13.18 -4.13
C THR A 197 2.91 -11.76 -4.46
N SER A 198 4.16 -11.41 -4.19
CA SER A 198 4.70 -10.08 -4.51
C SER A 198 6.00 -10.17 -5.31
N PRO A 199 7.18 -10.49 -4.75
CA PRO A 199 8.41 -10.50 -5.56
C PRO A 199 8.41 -11.59 -6.64
N LEU A 200 7.75 -12.72 -6.40
CA LEU A 200 7.65 -13.81 -7.37
C LEU A 200 6.33 -13.79 -8.16
N ALA A 201 5.46 -12.80 -7.94
CA ALA A 201 4.11 -12.77 -8.51
C ALA A 201 4.08 -12.93 -10.03
N ALA A 202 4.86 -12.14 -10.76
CA ALA A 202 4.92 -12.23 -12.22
C ALA A 202 5.37 -13.62 -12.67
N ARG A 203 6.41 -14.18 -12.04
CA ARG A 203 6.91 -15.52 -12.36
C ARG A 203 5.88 -16.60 -12.10
N VAL A 204 5.16 -16.52 -10.98
CA VAL A 204 4.09 -17.44 -10.59
C VAL A 204 2.93 -17.34 -11.58
N ALA A 205 2.47 -16.11 -11.89
CA ALA A 205 1.37 -15.86 -12.81
C ALA A 205 1.64 -16.38 -14.22
N TYR A 206 2.83 -16.12 -14.78
CA TYR A 206 3.25 -16.67 -16.08
C TYR A 206 3.43 -18.19 -16.04
N SER A 207 3.94 -18.76 -14.94
CA SER A 207 4.05 -20.22 -14.82
C SER A 207 2.68 -20.90 -14.87
N PHE A 208 1.65 -20.28 -14.28
CA PHE A 208 0.29 -20.81 -14.30
C PHE A 208 -0.30 -20.90 -15.71
N GLN A 209 0.16 -20.08 -16.68
CA GLN A 209 -0.32 -20.17 -18.06
C GLN A 209 -0.05 -21.54 -18.71
N ASN A 210 0.96 -22.28 -18.23
CA ASN A 210 1.33 -23.60 -18.72
C ASN A 210 0.48 -24.75 -18.12
N TYR A 211 -0.41 -24.46 -17.17
CA TYR A 211 -1.24 -25.45 -16.49
C TYR A 211 -2.72 -25.29 -16.83
N PRO A 212 -3.53 -26.36 -16.72
CA PRO A 212 -4.98 -26.24 -16.83
C PRO A 212 -5.52 -25.20 -15.87
N GLY A 213 -6.43 -24.35 -16.35
CA GLY A 213 -6.95 -23.21 -15.57
C GLY A 213 -6.21 -21.89 -15.82
N GLN A 214 -4.98 -21.93 -16.33
CA GLN A 214 -4.20 -20.74 -16.74
C GLN A 214 -4.22 -19.63 -15.68
N TRP A 215 -4.57 -18.40 -16.05
CA TRP A 215 -4.63 -17.25 -15.12
C TRP A 215 -5.59 -17.45 -13.94
N ARG A 216 -6.61 -18.31 -14.07
CA ARG A 216 -7.55 -18.65 -12.98
C ARG A 216 -6.85 -19.31 -11.79
N ASN A 217 -5.72 -19.99 -12.02
CA ASN A 217 -4.91 -20.58 -10.95
C ASN A 217 -4.39 -19.53 -9.96
N SER A 218 -4.19 -18.29 -10.40
CA SER A 218 -3.86 -17.17 -9.51
C SER A 218 -4.98 -16.90 -8.49
N PHE A 219 -6.23 -16.96 -8.93
CA PHE A 219 -7.38 -16.81 -8.01
C PHE A 219 -7.56 -18.03 -7.09
N TYR A 220 -7.31 -19.26 -7.57
CA TYR A 220 -7.32 -20.44 -6.69
C TYR A 220 -6.25 -20.35 -5.60
N MET A 221 -5.07 -19.84 -5.93
CA MET A 221 -4.02 -19.56 -4.96
C MET A 221 -4.48 -18.51 -3.93
N LEU A 222 -5.14 -17.42 -4.36
CA LEU A 222 -5.70 -16.41 -3.47
C LEU A 222 -6.80 -16.96 -2.56
N ILE A 223 -7.67 -17.86 -3.05
CA ILE A 223 -8.68 -18.55 -2.26
C ILE A 223 -8.01 -19.33 -1.12
N ALA A 224 -6.96 -20.09 -1.42
CA ALA A 224 -6.23 -20.86 -0.41
C ALA A 224 -5.59 -19.95 0.64
N ILE A 225 -4.89 -18.90 0.22
CA ILE A 225 -4.22 -17.93 1.11
C ILE A 225 -5.24 -17.23 2.02
N ASN A 226 -6.34 -16.71 1.46
CA ASN A 226 -7.36 -16.00 2.22
C ASN A 226 -8.10 -16.92 3.20
N THR A 227 -8.30 -18.19 2.85
CA THR A 227 -8.88 -19.19 3.76
C THR A 227 -7.96 -19.46 4.94
N VAL A 228 -6.66 -19.69 4.70
CA VAL A 228 -5.65 -19.89 5.75
C VAL A 228 -5.55 -18.67 6.65
N SER A 229 -5.54 -17.48 6.05
CA SER A 229 -5.49 -16.21 6.80
C SER A 229 -6.71 -16.04 7.69
N MET A 230 -7.92 -16.26 7.17
CA MET A 230 -9.17 -16.14 7.91
C MET A 230 -9.21 -17.10 9.13
N ILE A 231 -8.81 -18.36 8.92
CA ILE A 231 -8.71 -19.36 10.00
C ILE A 231 -7.68 -18.92 11.04
N SER A 232 -6.54 -18.42 10.61
CA SER A 232 -5.46 -17.97 11.51
C SER A 232 -5.88 -16.78 12.36
N TRP A 233 -6.57 -15.78 11.81
CA TRP A 233 -7.14 -14.67 12.56
C TRP A 233 -8.15 -15.14 13.59
N TYR A 234 -9.00 -16.09 13.24
CA TYR A 234 -9.99 -16.64 14.14
C TYR A 234 -9.36 -17.40 15.32
N LEU A 235 -8.30 -18.19 15.07
CA LEU A 235 -7.69 -19.05 16.08
C LEU A 235 -6.73 -18.31 17.03
N PHE A 236 -5.94 -17.36 16.51
CA PHE A 236 -4.80 -16.80 17.24
C PHE A 236 -4.98 -15.38 17.72
N TYR A 237 -5.76 -14.55 17.02
CA TYR A 237 -5.87 -13.13 17.35
C TYR A 237 -7.05 -12.83 18.27
N HIS A 238 -6.74 -12.52 19.53
CA HIS A 238 -7.70 -12.17 20.57
C HIS A 238 -7.31 -10.83 21.21
N PRO A 239 -7.57 -9.69 20.53
CA PRO A 239 -7.34 -8.36 21.07
C PRO A 239 -8.40 -8.01 22.11
N PRO A 240 -8.28 -6.87 22.83
CA PRO A 240 -9.32 -6.36 23.69
C PRO A 240 -10.67 -6.29 22.98
N THR A 241 -11.73 -6.76 23.65
CA THR A 241 -13.09 -6.70 23.11
C THR A 241 -13.67 -5.30 23.20
N PHE A 242 -14.78 -5.04 22.47
CA PHE A 242 -15.51 -3.77 22.53
C PHE A 242 -15.83 -3.34 23.97
N GLY A 243 -16.31 -4.27 24.82
CA GLY A 243 -16.64 -3.97 26.20
C GLY A 243 -15.44 -3.58 27.07
N MET A 244 -14.23 -4.08 26.74
CA MET A 244 -12.99 -3.73 27.42
C MET A 244 -12.46 -2.35 26.97
N LEU A 245 -12.72 -1.96 25.73
CA LEU A 245 -12.30 -0.67 25.16
C LEU A 245 -13.25 0.47 25.52
N HIS A 246 -14.57 0.18 25.63
CA HIS A 246 -15.63 1.18 25.79
C HIS A 246 -16.57 0.78 26.94
N ARG A 247 -16.11 0.94 28.19
CA ARG A 247 -16.83 0.51 29.39
C ARG A 247 -18.20 1.18 29.58
N GLN A 248 -18.33 2.45 29.15
CA GLN A 248 -19.54 3.27 29.40
C GLN A 248 -20.33 3.62 28.14
N LYS A 249 -19.85 3.27 26.94
CA LYS A 249 -20.49 3.67 25.67
C LYS A 249 -21.09 2.45 24.97
N ALA A 250 -22.35 2.55 24.56
CA ALA A 250 -22.95 1.53 23.72
C ALA A 250 -22.43 1.66 22.27
N ALA A 251 -22.23 0.54 21.57
CA ALA A 251 -21.83 0.53 20.16
C ALA A 251 -22.78 1.34 19.28
N LYS A 252 -24.07 1.39 19.62
CA LYS A 252 -25.07 2.19 18.94
C LYS A 252 -24.80 3.70 19.04
N ASP A 253 -24.35 4.18 20.20
CA ASP A 253 -24.07 5.59 20.43
C ASP A 253 -22.84 6.04 19.62
N LEU A 254 -21.81 5.17 19.55
CA LEU A 254 -20.64 5.44 18.73
C LEU A 254 -20.98 5.47 17.23
N LEU A 255 -21.84 4.55 16.74
CA LEU A 255 -22.31 4.55 15.36
C LEU A 255 -23.14 5.78 14.99
N VAL A 256 -24.03 6.22 15.90
CA VAL A 256 -24.88 7.40 15.67
C VAL A 256 -24.06 8.68 15.65
N ASN A 257 -23.01 8.75 16.49
CA ASN A 257 -22.13 9.91 16.56
C ASN A 257 -20.99 9.89 15.54
N PHE A 258 -20.80 8.78 14.81
CA PHE A 258 -19.79 8.67 13.76
C PHE A 258 -20.08 9.63 12.61
N ASP A 259 -19.06 10.30 12.09
CA ASP A 259 -19.20 11.26 10.98
C ASP A 259 -19.36 10.57 9.62
N TRP A 260 -20.58 10.07 9.37
CA TRP A 260 -20.93 9.44 8.09
C TRP A 260 -20.86 10.40 6.90
N ILE A 261 -21.09 11.69 7.13
CA ILE A 261 -21.03 12.71 6.07
C ILE A 261 -19.57 12.94 5.67
N GLY A 262 -18.67 13.07 6.64
CA GLY A 262 -17.23 13.14 6.39
C GLY A 262 -16.73 11.92 5.63
N LEU A 263 -17.14 10.72 6.03
CA LEU A 263 -16.82 9.47 5.33
C LEU A 263 -17.28 9.50 3.86
N ILE A 264 -18.52 9.88 3.57
CA ILE A 264 -19.06 9.92 2.20
C ILE A 264 -18.35 10.99 1.37
N LEU A 265 -18.14 12.19 1.94
CA LEU A 265 -17.41 13.27 1.27
C LEU A 265 -15.99 12.86 0.92
N TYR A 266 -15.27 12.25 1.88
CA TYR A 266 -13.91 11.77 1.68
C TYR A 266 -13.86 10.67 0.60
N SER A 267 -14.61 9.60 0.78
CA SER A 267 -14.63 8.44 -0.10
C SER A 267 -15.09 8.80 -1.51
N GLY A 268 -16.18 9.54 -1.62
CA GLY A 268 -16.76 9.95 -2.91
C GLY A 268 -15.84 10.90 -3.68
N SER A 269 -15.31 11.93 -3.01
CA SER A 269 -14.42 12.90 -3.67
C SER A 269 -13.10 12.24 -4.11
N LEU A 270 -12.55 11.36 -3.27
CA LEU A 270 -11.33 10.62 -3.57
C LEU A 270 -11.51 9.71 -4.79
N CYS A 271 -12.60 8.93 -4.84
CA CYS A 271 -12.94 8.09 -6.00
C CYS A 271 -13.08 8.92 -7.29
N ILE A 272 -13.91 9.96 -7.24
CA ILE A 272 -14.18 10.80 -8.41
C ILE A 272 -12.89 11.45 -8.92
N PHE A 273 -12.05 11.95 -8.04
CA PHE A 273 -10.77 12.57 -8.39
C PHE A 273 -9.80 11.56 -9.01
N ILE A 274 -9.61 10.38 -8.40
CA ILE A 274 -8.70 9.33 -8.91
C ILE A 274 -9.21 8.82 -10.27
N PHE A 275 -10.51 8.63 -10.44
CA PHE A 275 -11.06 8.20 -11.73
C PHE A 275 -10.82 9.23 -12.82
N GLY A 276 -11.09 10.52 -12.55
CA GLY A 276 -10.82 11.58 -13.50
C GLY A 276 -9.35 11.64 -13.93
N LEU A 277 -8.46 11.48 -12.97
CA LEU A 277 -7.02 11.49 -13.21
C LEU A 277 -6.56 10.32 -14.10
N ASN A 278 -7.09 9.12 -13.87
CA ASN A 278 -6.72 7.92 -14.62
C ASN A 278 -7.43 7.81 -15.98
N TRP A 279 -8.57 8.47 -16.18
CA TRP A 279 -9.22 8.57 -17.48
C TRP A 279 -8.48 9.47 -18.45
N GLY A 280 -7.84 10.52 -17.91
CA GLY A 280 -7.17 11.54 -18.70
C GLY A 280 -6.01 11.00 -19.53
N GLY A 281 -6.08 11.15 -20.86
CA GLY A 281 -5.04 10.73 -21.79
C GLY A 281 -4.96 9.22 -22.06
N VAL A 282 -5.76 8.40 -21.36
CA VAL A 282 -5.83 6.94 -21.55
C VAL A 282 -7.16 6.55 -22.19
N LEU A 283 -8.29 6.79 -21.50
CA LEU A 283 -9.63 6.45 -21.98
C LEU A 283 -10.28 7.61 -22.74
N TYR A 284 -10.11 8.83 -22.21
CA TYR A 284 -10.65 10.06 -22.76
C TYR A 284 -9.57 11.11 -22.93
N PRO A 285 -9.66 12.00 -23.94
CA PRO A 285 -8.77 13.15 -24.04
C PRO A 285 -8.85 14.03 -22.78
N TRP A 286 -7.73 14.60 -22.35
CA TRP A 286 -7.67 15.51 -21.19
C TRP A 286 -8.67 16.67 -21.23
N LYS A 287 -9.02 17.12 -22.45
CA LYS A 287 -10.00 18.21 -22.70
C LYS A 287 -11.45 17.73 -22.73
N SER A 288 -11.73 16.45 -22.47
CA SER A 288 -13.10 15.94 -22.44
C SER A 288 -13.85 16.45 -21.22
N ALA A 289 -15.15 16.69 -21.40
CA ALA A 289 -16.03 17.15 -20.31
C ALA A 289 -16.02 16.15 -19.13
N SER A 290 -15.95 14.85 -19.40
CA SER A 290 -15.92 13.80 -18.38
C SER A 290 -14.69 13.91 -17.48
N VAL A 291 -13.48 14.08 -18.05
CA VAL A 291 -12.24 14.20 -17.28
C VAL A 291 -12.20 15.52 -16.52
N ILE A 292 -12.55 16.63 -17.17
CA ILE A 292 -12.55 17.94 -16.53
C ILE A 292 -13.57 17.98 -15.37
N ALA A 293 -14.79 17.50 -15.60
CA ALA A 293 -15.83 17.50 -14.57
C ALA A 293 -15.43 16.64 -13.36
N THR A 294 -14.93 15.42 -13.57
CA THR A 294 -14.51 14.52 -12.48
C THR A 294 -13.32 15.08 -11.71
N MET A 295 -12.32 15.63 -12.38
CA MET A 295 -11.16 16.25 -11.73
C MET A 295 -11.53 17.52 -10.95
N VAL A 296 -12.36 18.38 -11.52
CA VAL A 296 -12.77 19.66 -10.89
C VAL A 296 -13.71 19.38 -9.72
N VAL A 297 -14.77 18.60 -9.92
CA VAL A 297 -15.71 18.27 -8.85
C VAL A 297 -15.02 17.47 -7.74
N GLY A 298 -14.30 16.40 -8.08
CA GLY A 298 -13.56 15.59 -7.11
C GLY A 298 -12.50 16.41 -6.38
N GLY A 299 -11.72 17.22 -7.09
CA GLY A 299 -10.68 18.06 -6.51
C GLY A 299 -11.22 19.16 -5.60
N ILE A 300 -12.24 19.91 -6.02
CA ILE A 300 -12.87 20.94 -5.17
C ILE A 300 -13.48 20.30 -3.93
N THR A 301 -14.17 19.17 -4.07
CA THR A 301 -14.77 18.48 -2.92
C THR A 301 -13.69 17.97 -1.97
N LEU A 302 -12.63 17.37 -2.46
CA LEU A 302 -11.56 16.78 -1.64
C LEU A 302 -10.69 17.85 -0.94
N PHE A 303 -10.30 18.91 -1.65
CA PHE A 303 -9.31 19.87 -1.14
C PHE A 303 -9.93 21.17 -0.57
N ALA A 304 -11.21 21.44 -0.81
CA ALA A 304 -11.89 22.63 -0.29
C ALA A 304 -13.10 22.26 0.58
N VAL A 305 -14.09 21.55 0.03
CA VAL A 305 -15.37 21.29 0.73
C VAL A 305 -15.15 20.39 1.94
N LEU A 306 -14.42 19.30 1.79
CA LEU A 306 -14.15 18.36 2.88
C LEU A 306 -13.37 19.01 4.04
N PRO A 307 -12.23 19.70 3.86
CA PRO A 307 -11.56 20.36 4.96
C PRO A 307 -12.41 21.43 5.64
N MET A 308 -13.21 22.18 4.89
CA MET A 308 -14.14 23.18 5.47
C MET A 308 -15.20 22.50 6.34
N TYR A 309 -15.76 21.38 5.87
CA TYR A 309 -16.74 20.60 6.61
C TYR A 309 -16.12 20.01 7.91
N GLU A 310 -14.94 19.39 7.83
CA GLU A 310 -14.23 18.80 8.98
C GLU A 310 -13.90 19.84 10.06
N ILE A 311 -13.41 21.03 9.64
CA ILE A 311 -13.14 22.14 10.56
C ILE A 311 -14.46 22.62 11.22
N TRP A 312 -15.56 22.66 10.48
CA TRP A 312 -16.86 23.03 11.01
C TRP A 312 -17.39 22.00 12.03
N VAL A 313 -17.25 20.68 11.76
CA VAL A 313 -17.60 19.59 12.67
C VAL A 313 -16.80 19.70 13.96
N HIS A 314 -15.49 19.90 13.83
CA HIS A 314 -14.58 20.07 14.97
C HIS A 314 -14.94 21.29 15.84
N LYS A 315 -15.28 22.44 15.23
CA LYS A 315 -15.73 23.64 15.96
C LYS A 315 -17.06 23.43 16.71
N LYS A 316 -17.88 22.47 16.31
CA LYS A 316 -19.10 22.07 17.02
C LYS A 316 -18.87 21.08 18.17
N GLY A 317 -17.61 20.75 18.47
CA GLY A 317 -17.25 19.80 19.53
C GLY A 317 -17.57 18.35 19.18
N LYS A 318 -17.75 18.02 17.88
CA LYS A 318 -17.90 16.65 17.39
C LYS A 318 -16.55 16.15 16.88
N GLU A 319 -16.36 14.84 16.91
CA GLU A 319 -15.18 14.19 16.34
C GLU A 319 -15.29 14.18 14.81
N PRO A 320 -14.37 14.83 14.08
CA PRO A 320 -14.35 14.83 12.62
C PRO A 320 -13.85 13.48 12.09
N TYR A 321 -14.27 13.12 10.86
CA TYR A 321 -13.80 11.91 10.19
C TYR A 321 -12.28 11.94 9.92
N LEU A 322 -11.72 13.09 9.54
CA LEU A 322 -10.28 13.24 9.39
C LEU A 322 -9.63 13.63 10.73
N PRO A 323 -8.57 12.93 11.18
CA PRO A 323 -7.84 13.27 12.40
C PRO A 323 -7.02 14.56 12.19
N LEU A 324 -7.66 15.73 12.36
CA LEU A 324 -7.09 17.04 12.02
C LEU A 324 -5.77 17.35 12.74
N HIS A 325 -5.56 16.80 13.94
CA HIS A 325 -4.33 16.97 14.71
C HIS A 325 -3.12 16.33 14.00
N LEU A 326 -3.31 15.22 13.28
CA LEU A 326 -2.24 14.57 12.53
C LEU A 326 -1.79 15.36 11.31
N PHE A 327 -2.66 16.20 10.73
CA PHE A 327 -2.27 17.09 9.63
C PHE A 327 -1.31 18.20 10.08
N LYS A 328 -1.28 18.54 11.36
CA LYS A 328 -0.33 19.50 11.93
C LYS A 328 1.02 18.86 12.29
N ASN A 329 1.05 17.53 12.41
CA ASN A 329 2.26 16.81 12.78
C ASN A 329 3.14 16.57 11.54
N ILE A 330 4.15 17.42 11.34
CA ILE A 330 5.05 17.35 10.17
C ILE A 330 5.82 16.02 10.11
N ARG A 331 6.15 15.40 11.25
CA ARG A 331 6.85 14.11 11.31
C ARG A 331 5.97 12.99 10.77
N PHE A 332 4.69 12.97 11.15
CA PHE A 332 3.71 12.04 10.63
C PHE A 332 3.48 12.26 9.14
N GLN A 333 3.19 13.51 8.74
CA GLN A 333 2.88 13.85 7.37
C GLN A 333 4.04 13.55 6.42
N SER A 334 5.27 13.91 6.79
CA SER A 334 6.44 13.62 5.95
C SER A 334 6.62 12.12 5.71
N ALA A 335 6.43 11.29 6.72
CA ALA A 335 6.51 9.84 6.60
C ALA A 335 5.37 9.27 5.74
N ALA A 336 4.11 9.68 5.98
CA ALA A 336 2.95 9.21 5.24
C ALA A 336 3.02 9.56 3.74
N TRP A 337 3.39 10.80 3.40
CA TRP A 337 3.56 11.22 2.01
C TRP A 337 4.76 10.53 1.34
N ASN A 338 5.87 10.37 2.07
CA ASN A 338 7.05 9.70 1.55
C ASN A 338 6.78 8.22 1.22
N THR A 339 5.98 7.54 2.05
CA THR A 339 5.48 6.20 1.76
C THR A 339 4.73 6.15 0.43
N GLY A 340 3.82 7.10 0.19
CA GLY A 340 3.04 7.17 -1.05
C GLY A 340 3.89 7.47 -2.28
N ILE A 341 4.88 8.35 -2.15
CA ILE A 341 5.80 8.70 -3.25
C ILE A 341 6.66 7.50 -3.64
N ALA A 342 7.26 6.81 -2.67
CA ALA A 342 8.09 5.64 -2.94
C ALA A 342 7.27 4.48 -3.53
N ALA A 343 6.07 4.23 -3.00
CA ALA A 343 5.12 3.26 -3.57
C ALA A 343 4.65 3.68 -4.98
N GLY A 344 4.48 4.98 -5.23
CA GLY A 344 4.14 5.52 -6.55
C GLY A 344 5.22 5.24 -7.60
N VAL A 345 6.49 5.36 -7.23
CA VAL A 345 7.62 4.93 -8.07
C VAL A 345 7.54 3.44 -8.37
N TYR A 346 7.30 2.61 -7.36
CA TYR A 346 7.14 1.16 -7.52
C TYR A 346 6.03 0.80 -8.50
N TYR A 347 4.82 1.31 -8.32
CA TYR A 347 3.69 1.01 -9.21
C TYR A 347 3.90 1.58 -10.60
N GLY A 348 4.47 2.78 -10.73
CA GLY A 348 4.76 3.40 -12.02
C GLY A 348 5.75 2.57 -12.86
N PHE A 349 6.87 2.16 -12.25
CA PHE A 349 7.84 1.28 -12.92
C PHE A 349 7.29 -0.14 -13.11
N GLY A 350 6.45 -0.64 -12.19
CA GLY A 350 5.77 -1.92 -12.31
C GLY A 350 4.86 -2.02 -13.54
N ILE A 351 4.39 -0.89 -14.08
CA ILE A 351 3.58 -0.83 -15.32
C ILE A 351 4.46 -0.56 -16.55
N VAL A 352 5.40 0.38 -16.46
CA VAL A 352 6.16 0.84 -17.62
C VAL A 352 7.32 -0.11 -17.99
N PHE A 353 7.99 -0.68 -17.00
CA PHE A 353 9.13 -1.56 -17.23
C PHE A 353 8.78 -2.88 -17.94
N PRO A 354 7.69 -3.60 -17.58
CA PRO A 354 7.24 -4.77 -18.35
C PRO A 354 6.95 -4.45 -19.82
N GLN A 355 6.36 -3.30 -20.10
CA GLN A 355 6.11 -2.85 -21.47
C GLN A 355 7.42 -2.56 -22.23
N LEU A 356 8.42 -2.00 -21.55
CA LEU A 356 9.77 -1.82 -22.12
C LEU A 356 10.41 -3.17 -22.45
N VAL A 357 10.34 -4.13 -21.52
CA VAL A 357 10.88 -5.49 -21.69
C VAL A 357 10.26 -6.18 -22.90
N SER A 358 8.93 -6.18 -22.99
CA SER A 358 8.20 -6.85 -24.08
C SER A 358 8.39 -6.15 -25.43
N THR A 359 8.37 -4.81 -25.47
CA THR A 359 8.44 -4.06 -26.73
C THR A 359 9.86 -3.97 -27.26
N VAL A 360 10.84 -3.72 -26.40
CA VAL A 360 12.22 -3.43 -26.83
C VAL A 360 13.08 -4.69 -26.82
N TYR A 361 13.24 -5.36 -25.68
CA TYR A 361 14.20 -6.47 -25.56
C TYR A 361 13.67 -7.77 -26.20
N TYR A 362 12.43 -8.17 -25.89
CA TYR A 362 11.81 -9.30 -26.57
C TYR A 362 11.62 -9.03 -28.06
N GLY A 363 11.14 -7.84 -28.40
CA GLY A 363 10.97 -7.44 -29.79
C GLY A 363 12.25 -7.44 -30.63
N ARG A 364 13.45 -7.39 -30.03
CA ARG A 364 14.75 -7.58 -30.72
C ARG A 364 15.21 -9.03 -30.74
N GLY A 365 14.51 -9.94 -30.06
CA GLY A 365 14.95 -11.33 -29.91
C GLY A 365 16.11 -11.51 -28.93
N GLU A 366 16.38 -10.52 -28.07
CA GLU A 366 17.43 -10.60 -27.04
C GLU A 366 17.07 -11.55 -25.91
N ILE A 367 15.76 -11.81 -25.71
CA ILE A 367 15.22 -12.64 -24.65
C ILE A 367 14.15 -13.59 -25.20
N SER A 368 13.94 -14.71 -24.53
CA SER A 368 12.84 -15.63 -24.84
C SER A 368 11.52 -15.15 -24.25
N GLU A 369 10.39 -15.63 -24.76
CA GLU A 369 9.06 -15.36 -24.21
C GLU A 369 8.96 -15.77 -22.74
N TYR A 370 9.63 -16.86 -22.35
CA TYR A 370 9.71 -17.34 -20.98
C TYR A 370 10.41 -16.37 -20.03
N ASP A 371 11.39 -15.61 -20.53
CA ASP A 371 12.18 -14.68 -19.73
C ASP A 371 11.48 -13.33 -19.52
N ILE A 372 10.43 -13.00 -20.33
CA ILE A 372 9.69 -11.73 -20.17
C ILE A 372 9.17 -11.59 -18.73
N GLY A 373 8.49 -12.63 -18.22
CA GLY A 373 7.92 -12.60 -16.87
C GLY A 373 8.98 -12.47 -15.77
N THR A 374 10.13 -13.10 -15.95
CA THR A 374 11.26 -13.01 -15.02
C THR A 374 11.85 -11.59 -15.01
N LEU A 375 12.14 -11.05 -16.19
CA LEU A 375 12.70 -9.70 -16.33
C LEU A 375 11.73 -8.60 -15.90
N ALA A 376 10.47 -8.71 -16.28
CA ALA A 376 9.41 -7.80 -15.84
C ALA A 376 9.26 -7.79 -14.30
N GLY A 377 9.48 -8.96 -13.66
CA GLY A 377 9.43 -9.13 -12.22
C GLY A 377 10.63 -8.60 -11.44
N LEU A 378 11.75 -8.25 -12.10
CA LEU A 378 12.97 -7.82 -11.39
C LEU A 378 12.78 -6.54 -10.56
N VAL A 379 12.03 -5.56 -11.07
CA VAL A 379 11.74 -4.31 -10.34
C VAL A 379 10.90 -4.57 -9.09
N PRO A 380 9.74 -5.23 -9.19
CA PRO A 380 8.98 -5.65 -8.01
C PRO A 380 9.79 -6.49 -7.03
N MET A 381 10.58 -7.44 -7.54
CA MET A 381 11.41 -8.32 -6.72
C MET A 381 12.46 -7.53 -5.91
N ALA A 382 13.17 -6.62 -6.55
CA ALA A 382 14.17 -5.79 -5.88
C ALA A 382 13.55 -4.87 -4.83
N PHE A 383 12.41 -4.26 -5.14
CA PHE A 383 11.67 -3.38 -4.23
C PHE A 383 11.21 -4.13 -2.98
N VAL A 384 10.56 -5.30 -3.14
CA VAL A 384 10.07 -6.08 -2.01
C VAL A 384 11.22 -6.74 -1.23
N PHE A 385 12.29 -7.14 -1.90
CA PHE A 385 13.49 -7.62 -1.21
C PHE A 385 14.09 -6.54 -0.29
N ALA A 386 14.10 -5.29 -0.72
CA ALA A 386 14.47 -4.16 0.13
C ALA A 386 13.57 -4.05 1.37
N GLN A 387 12.27 -4.21 1.18
CA GLN A 387 11.30 -4.20 2.28
C GLN A 387 11.51 -5.37 3.27
N MET A 388 12.00 -6.52 2.81
CA MET A 388 12.34 -7.65 3.68
C MET A 388 13.56 -7.36 4.56
N VAL A 389 14.52 -6.59 4.07
CA VAL A 389 15.81 -6.34 4.76
C VAL A 389 15.91 -4.95 5.40
N HIS A 390 14.88 -4.11 5.31
CA HIS A 390 14.93 -2.75 5.86
C HIS A 390 15.12 -2.70 7.37
N GLY A 391 14.56 -3.64 8.12
CA GLY A 391 14.68 -3.69 9.58
C GLY A 391 16.13 -3.74 10.06
N PRO A 392 16.93 -4.74 9.63
CA PRO A 392 18.35 -4.76 9.91
C PRO A 392 19.11 -3.50 9.45
N ILE A 393 18.79 -2.96 8.27
CA ILE A 393 19.46 -1.74 7.75
C ILE A 393 19.21 -0.56 8.69
N VAL A 394 17.94 -0.33 9.07
CA VAL A 394 17.57 0.77 9.98
C VAL A 394 18.20 0.61 11.37
N TRP A 395 18.38 -0.63 11.83
CA TRP A 395 19.04 -0.91 13.09
C TRP A 395 20.45 -0.30 13.19
N PHE A 396 21.19 -0.31 12.07
CA PHE A 396 22.55 0.23 12.01
C PHE A 396 22.62 1.70 11.60
N THR A 397 21.69 2.17 10.75
CA THR A 397 21.77 3.51 10.13
C THR A 397 20.87 4.54 10.82
N GLY A 398 19.82 4.08 11.49
CA GLY A 398 18.71 4.91 11.93
C GLY A 398 17.74 5.30 10.79
N PRO A 399 16.47 5.58 11.11
CA PRO A 399 15.40 5.76 10.12
C PRO A 399 15.63 6.97 9.20
N LYS A 400 16.04 8.11 9.74
CA LYS A 400 16.25 9.35 8.98
C LYS A 400 17.35 9.17 7.92
N TRP A 401 18.50 8.67 8.35
CA TRP A 401 19.63 8.50 7.44
C TRP A 401 19.39 7.41 6.41
N ALA A 402 18.72 6.31 6.79
CA ALA A 402 18.28 5.31 5.84
C ALA A 402 17.41 5.93 4.74
N MET A 403 16.37 6.71 5.10
CA MET A 403 15.51 7.35 4.12
C MET A 403 16.25 8.32 3.21
N ILE A 404 17.10 9.21 3.76
CA ILE A 404 17.84 10.20 2.96
C ILE A 404 18.80 9.52 1.99
N VAL A 405 19.65 8.62 2.48
CA VAL A 405 20.69 7.97 1.66
C VAL A 405 20.07 7.14 0.55
N PHE A 406 19.08 6.30 0.89
CA PHE A 406 18.44 5.45 -0.11
C PHE A 406 17.54 6.24 -1.07
N ALA A 407 16.92 7.35 -0.66
CA ALA A 407 16.21 8.25 -1.58
C ALA A 407 17.17 8.90 -2.60
N ILE A 408 18.35 9.33 -2.17
CA ILE A 408 19.40 9.87 -3.07
C ILE A 408 19.88 8.80 -4.05
N ILE A 409 20.18 7.59 -3.56
CA ILE A 409 20.62 6.46 -4.41
C ILE A 409 19.53 6.11 -5.42
N GLY A 410 18.28 5.95 -4.98
CA GLY A 410 17.14 5.65 -5.85
C GLY A 410 16.92 6.72 -6.91
N CYS A 411 16.95 8.00 -6.51
CA CYS A 411 16.85 9.13 -7.41
C CYS A 411 17.94 9.11 -8.50
N ALA A 412 19.20 8.95 -8.10
CA ALA A 412 20.33 8.94 -9.02
C ALA A 412 20.27 7.77 -10.01
N LEU A 413 20.02 6.55 -9.52
CA LEU A 413 20.04 5.34 -10.33
C LEU A 413 18.86 5.26 -11.30
N LEU A 414 17.64 5.52 -10.82
CA LEU A 414 16.45 5.52 -11.68
C LEU A 414 16.51 6.61 -12.76
N THR A 415 17.06 7.78 -12.44
CA THR A 415 17.25 8.85 -13.42
C THR A 415 18.38 8.51 -14.40
N ALA A 416 19.50 7.95 -13.93
CA ALA A 416 20.61 7.54 -14.79
C ALA A 416 20.22 6.44 -15.79
N ALA A 417 19.28 5.56 -15.44
CA ALA A 417 18.75 4.54 -16.36
C ALA A 417 18.12 5.16 -17.64
N ALA A 418 17.64 6.41 -17.59
CA ALA A 418 17.15 7.12 -18.76
C ALA A 418 18.25 7.41 -19.82
N ALA A 419 19.53 7.26 -19.50
CA ALA A 419 20.62 7.58 -20.42
C ALA A 419 20.61 6.68 -21.66
N ASN A 420 20.49 5.35 -21.45
CA ASN A 420 20.50 4.38 -22.55
C ASN A 420 19.59 3.18 -22.27
N LEU A 421 18.30 3.31 -22.55
CA LEU A 421 17.31 2.25 -22.43
C LEU A 421 17.41 1.16 -23.51
N ASN A 422 18.28 1.34 -24.52
CA ASN A 422 18.54 0.32 -25.53
C ASN A 422 19.46 -0.79 -25.02
N ASP A 423 20.29 -0.48 -24.04
CA ASP A 423 21.19 -1.46 -23.41
C ASP A 423 20.47 -2.11 -22.22
N MET A 424 20.11 -3.37 -22.40
CA MET A 424 19.39 -4.15 -21.41
C MET A 424 20.21 -4.31 -20.11
N ALA A 425 21.51 -4.61 -20.22
CA ALA A 425 22.37 -4.85 -19.06
C ALA A 425 22.55 -3.58 -18.23
N LEU A 426 22.79 -2.44 -18.89
CA LEU A 426 22.92 -1.16 -18.22
C LEU A 426 21.59 -0.75 -17.55
N THR A 427 20.48 -0.91 -18.26
CA THR A 427 19.15 -0.56 -17.75
C THR A 427 18.82 -1.37 -16.49
N GLN A 428 18.99 -2.67 -16.53
CA GLN A 428 18.78 -3.56 -15.38
C GLN A 428 19.73 -3.25 -14.22
N GLY A 429 21.02 -3.06 -14.52
CA GLY A 429 22.04 -2.72 -13.55
C GLY A 429 21.79 -1.43 -12.78
N LEU A 430 20.98 -0.51 -13.33
CA LEU A 430 20.59 0.76 -12.70
C LEU A 430 19.20 0.68 -12.05
N ILE A 431 18.21 0.07 -12.72
CA ILE A 431 16.83 0.02 -12.23
C ILE A 431 16.70 -0.89 -10.99
N ILE A 432 17.35 -2.06 -10.99
CA ILE A 432 17.24 -3.02 -9.89
C ILE A 432 17.70 -2.40 -8.56
N PRO A 433 18.95 -1.87 -8.43
CA PRO A 433 19.35 -1.22 -7.19
C PRO A 433 18.62 0.10 -6.92
N GLY A 434 18.14 0.81 -7.96
CA GLY A 434 17.28 1.98 -7.80
C GLY A 434 15.92 1.63 -7.18
N ALA A 435 15.29 0.56 -7.65
CA ALA A 435 14.04 0.04 -7.08
C ALA A 435 14.24 -0.49 -5.65
N PHE A 436 15.35 -1.19 -5.40
CA PHE A 436 15.74 -1.60 -4.05
C PHE A 436 15.85 -0.40 -3.11
N ALA A 437 16.52 0.66 -3.52
CA ALA A 437 16.67 1.87 -2.72
C ALA A 437 15.30 2.51 -2.39
N MET A 438 14.39 2.60 -3.35
CA MET A 438 13.04 3.12 -3.11
C MET A 438 12.20 2.20 -2.23
N GLY A 439 12.43 0.88 -2.27
CA GLY A 439 11.81 -0.09 -1.36
C GLY A 439 12.21 0.13 0.10
N ILE A 440 13.48 0.47 0.38
CA ILE A 440 13.91 0.88 1.72
C ILE A 440 13.18 2.15 2.16
N VAL A 441 13.11 3.16 1.29
CA VAL A 441 12.43 4.43 1.60
C VAL A 441 10.97 4.19 1.98
N GLU A 442 10.25 3.38 1.21
CA GLU A 442 8.83 3.09 1.47
C GLU A 442 8.63 2.36 2.80
N SER A 443 9.35 1.26 3.03
CA SER A 443 9.17 0.44 4.22
C SER A 443 9.62 1.13 5.51
N VAL A 444 10.67 1.95 5.45
CA VAL A 444 11.08 2.78 6.58
C VAL A 444 10.04 3.86 6.85
N SER A 445 9.54 4.52 5.81
CA SER A 445 8.56 5.61 5.96
C SER A 445 7.22 5.12 6.53
N ILE A 446 6.69 3.99 6.05
CA ILE A 446 5.42 3.44 6.57
C ILE A 446 5.54 3.04 8.03
N THR A 447 6.67 2.45 8.43
CA THR A 447 6.93 2.09 9.83
C THR A 447 7.09 3.35 10.69
N THR A 448 7.85 4.34 10.22
CA THR A 448 8.10 5.60 10.92
C THR A 448 6.82 6.41 11.12
N SER A 449 5.83 6.30 10.21
CA SER A 449 4.54 6.98 10.37
C SER A 449 3.78 6.53 11.62
N THR A 450 4.10 5.35 12.18
CA THR A 450 3.47 4.83 13.40
C THR A 450 4.10 5.34 14.70
N PHE A 451 5.29 5.98 14.66
CA PHE A 451 5.99 6.41 15.88
C PHE A 451 5.39 7.63 16.58
N PRO A 452 4.86 8.64 15.88
CA PRO A 452 4.18 9.75 16.52
C PRO A 452 2.85 9.37 17.19
N LEU A 453 2.36 8.14 16.96
CA LEU A 453 1.07 7.63 17.41
C LEU A 453 1.27 6.81 18.69
N ARG A 454 0.67 7.23 19.79
CA ARG A 454 0.93 6.63 21.11
C ARG A 454 -0.20 5.76 21.64
N SER A 455 -1.45 6.12 21.37
CA SER A 455 -2.62 5.34 21.79
C SER A 455 -3.02 4.34 20.71
N GLN A 456 -3.75 3.28 21.10
CA GLN A 456 -4.28 2.30 20.15
C GLN A 456 -5.20 2.96 19.11
N GLU A 457 -6.04 3.91 19.54
CA GLU A 457 -6.93 4.67 18.68
C GLU A 457 -6.17 5.56 17.68
N GLU A 458 -5.15 6.30 18.15
CA GLU A 458 -4.30 7.08 17.25
C GLU A 458 -3.58 6.20 16.23
N ILE A 459 -3.12 5.00 16.63
CA ILE A 459 -2.45 4.04 15.74
C ILE A 459 -3.41 3.58 14.64
N GLY A 460 -4.68 3.31 14.94
CA GLY A 460 -5.68 2.95 13.95
C GLY A 460 -6.02 4.08 12.99
N GLN A 461 -6.35 5.26 13.54
CA GLN A 461 -6.68 6.45 12.73
C GLN A 461 -5.49 6.91 11.88
N GLY A 462 -4.30 7.02 12.49
CA GLY A 462 -3.10 7.44 11.79
C GLY A 462 -2.59 6.40 10.80
N GLY A 463 -2.66 5.11 11.13
CA GLY A 463 -2.36 4.02 10.22
C GLY A 463 -3.29 4.03 9.01
N GLY A 464 -4.60 4.18 9.25
CA GLY A 464 -5.60 4.32 8.20
C GLY A 464 -5.33 5.50 7.27
N LEU A 465 -5.01 6.68 7.85
CA LEU A 465 -4.66 7.88 7.08
C LEU A 465 -3.35 7.69 6.29
N SER A 466 -2.34 7.06 6.88
CA SER A 466 -1.06 6.78 6.20
C SER A 466 -1.26 5.81 5.02
N GLY A 467 -2.02 4.73 5.22
CA GLY A 467 -2.35 3.76 4.17
C GLY A 467 -3.18 4.37 3.03
N SER A 468 -4.17 5.21 3.37
CA SER A 468 -4.97 5.93 2.38
C SER A 468 -4.11 6.94 1.60
N THR A 469 -3.26 7.71 2.28
CA THR A 469 -2.30 8.64 1.64
C THR A 469 -1.34 7.89 0.71
N ARG A 470 -0.83 6.73 1.14
CA ARG A 470 0.02 5.85 0.32
C ARG A 470 -0.64 5.51 -1.01
N ASN A 471 -1.87 4.99 -0.98
CA ASN A 471 -2.58 4.58 -2.19
C ASN A 471 -3.03 5.78 -3.04
N PHE A 472 -3.43 6.88 -2.43
CA PHE A 472 -3.79 8.11 -3.13
C PHE A 472 -2.62 8.69 -3.92
N VAL A 473 -1.47 8.87 -3.29
CA VAL A 473 -0.25 9.38 -3.94
C VAL A 473 0.25 8.40 -5.01
N SER A 474 0.15 7.09 -4.75
CA SER A 474 0.50 6.05 -5.73
C SER A 474 -0.40 6.11 -6.96
N ALA A 475 -1.72 6.32 -6.80
CA ALA A 475 -2.66 6.45 -7.91
C ALA A 475 -2.33 7.70 -8.77
N ILE A 476 -1.98 8.83 -8.14
CA ILE A 476 -1.51 10.01 -8.85
C ILE A 476 -0.23 9.73 -9.63
N ALA A 477 0.74 9.05 -9.01
CA ALA A 477 2.00 8.72 -9.66
C ALA A 477 1.78 7.80 -10.87
N VAL A 478 0.98 6.74 -10.72
CA VAL A 478 0.62 5.83 -11.83
C VAL A 478 -0.01 6.59 -12.98
N ALA A 479 -0.97 7.49 -12.69
CA ALA A 479 -1.60 8.30 -13.74
C ALA A 479 -0.59 9.21 -14.45
N ILE A 480 0.35 9.82 -13.74
CA ILE A 480 1.39 10.66 -14.34
C ILE A 480 2.34 9.83 -15.21
N TYR A 481 2.79 8.66 -14.75
CA TYR A 481 3.68 7.77 -15.51
C TYR A 481 3.01 7.27 -16.80
N THR A 482 1.77 6.75 -16.69
CA THR A 482 1.03 6.23 -17.85
C THR A 482 0.64 7.32 -18.84
N ALA A 483 0.16 8.47 -18.36
CA ALA A 483 -0.15 9.60 -19.21
C ALA A 483 1.10 10.16 -19.91
N THR A 484 2.24 10.22 -19.23
CA THR A 484 3.51 10.66 -19.83
C THR A 484 3.93 9.72 -20.95
N LEU A 485 3.89 8.40 -20.71
CA LEU A 485 4.21 7.40 -21.73
C LEU A 485 3.28 7.54 -22.94
N SER A 486 1.96 7.57 -22.71
CA SER A 486 0.95 7.68 -23.76
C SER A 486 1.11 8.97 -24.60
N ASN A 487 1.26 10.12 -23.96
CA ASN A 487 1.41 11.41 -24.63
C ASN A 487 2.72 11.51 -25.43
N ARG A 488 3.80 10.92 -24.90
CA ARG A 488 5.09 10.89 -25.64
C ARG A 488 5.03 9.95 -26.83
N LEU A 489 4.34 8.81 -26.73
CA LEU A 489 4.12 7.91 -27.86
C LEU A 489 3.31 8.58 -28.98
N VAL A 490 2.34 9.43 -28.65
CA VAL A 490 1.61 10.24 -29.64
C VAL A 490 2.54 11.16 -30.41
N GLN A 491 3.65 11.63 -29.82
CA GLN A 491 4.65 12.50 -30.49
C GLN A 491 5.73 11.69 -31.22
N THR A 492 6.22 10.60 -30.61
CA THR A 492 7.36 9.84 -31.14
C THR A 492 6.98 8.88 -32.27
N ILE A 493 5.78 8.29 -32.25
CA ILE A 493 5.29 7.40 -33.33
C ILE A 493 5.24 8.13 -34.68
N PRO A 494 4.62 9.33 -34.81
CA PRO A 494 4.65 10.06 -36.08
C PRO A 494 6.05 10.42 -36.57
N GLN A 495 6.97 10.67 -35.65
CA GLN A 495 8.35 11.04 -36.01
C GLN A 495 9.18 9.87 -36.53
N GLN A 496 9.01 8.68 -35.93
CA GLN A 496 9.83 7.50 -36.21
C GLN A 496 9.16 6.50 -37.16
N VAL A 497 7.87 6.23 -36.97
CA VAL A 497 7.14 5.16 -37.66
C VAL A 497 6.54 5.63 -38.98
N TYR A 498 5.88 6.80 -39.02
CA TYR A 498 5.17 7.27 -40.22
C TYR A 498 6.05 7.42 -41.44
N PRO A 499 7.29 7.97 -41.36
CA PRO A 499 8.16 8.08 -42.53
C PRO A 499 8.49 6.71 -43.16
N VAL A 500 8.65 5.67 -42.35
CA VAL A 500 8.93 4.31 -42.82
C VAL A 500 7.68 3.69 -43.42
N ALA A 501 6.53 3.78 -42.73
CA ALA A 501 5.25 3.26 -43.23
C ALA A 501 4.86 3.87 -44.57
N ARG A 502 5.07 5.19 -44.76
CA ARG A 502 4.85 5.90 -46.04
C ARG A 502 5.77 5.40 -47.16
N ARG A 503 7.06 5.22 -46.87
CA ARG A 503 8.03 4.70 -47.86
C ARG A 503 7.68 3.30 -48.33
N MET A 504 7.05 2.51 -47.44
CA MET A 504 6.59 1.15 -47.76
C MET A 504 5.21 1.11 -48.42
N GLY A 505 4.59 2.28 -48.69
CA GLY A 505 3.34 2.39 -49.43
C GLY A 505 2.05 2.31 -48.60
N LEU A 506 2.12 2.50 -47.28
CA LEU A 506 0.90 2.56 -46.44
C LEU A 506 0.14 3.87 -46.70
N PRO A 507 -1.19 3.85 -46.96
CA PRO A 507 -2.01 5.05 -47.15
C PRO A 507 -1.98 5.99 -45.93
N GLU A 508 -2.01 7.32 -46.18
CA GLU A 508 -2.07 8.35 -45.13
C GLU A 508 -3.25 8.13 -44.16
N SER A 509 -4.41 7.71 -44.69
CA SER A 509 -5.61 7.44 -43.90
C SER A 509 -5.41 6.32 -42.85
N SER A 510 -4.49 5.38 -43.12
CA SER A 510 -4.25 4.20 -42.27
C SER A 510 -3.16 4.44 -41.21
N LEU A 511 -2.44 5.57 -41.25
CA LEU A 511 -1.36 5.84 -40.28
C LEU A 511 -1.85 5.99 -38.85
N SER A 512 -3.01 6.61 -38.63
CA SER A 512 -3.61 6.73 -37.30
C SER A 512 -4.09 5.40 -36.76
N ALA A 513 -4.65 4.53 -37.61
CA ALA A 513 -5.03 3.17 -37.27
C ALA A 513 -3.80 2.31 -36.95
N LEU A 514 -2.70 2.44 -37.72
CA LEU A 514 -1.43 1.79 -37.42
C LEU A 514 -0.89 2.21 -36.04
N ALA A 515 -0.90 3.50 -35.72
CA ALA A 515 -0.45 3.99 -34.41
C ALA A 515 -1.29 3.42 -33.26
N SER A 516 -2.61 3.29 -33.46
CA SER A 516 -3.50 2.68 -32.46
C SER A 516 -3.25 1.18 -32.31
N ALA A 517 -2.99 0.47 -33.40
CA ALA A 517 -2.66 -0.95 -33.38
C ALA A 517 -1.30 -1.21 -32.69
N LEU A 518 -0.29 -0.39 -32.96
CA LEU A 518 1.03 -0.49 -32.31
C LEU A 518 0.97 -0.25 -30.79
N LYS A 519 0.04 0.61 -30.33
CA LYS A 519 -0.20 0.83 -28.88
C LYS A 519 -1.04 -0.27 -28.22
N GLY A 520 -1.51 -1.27 -28.98
CA GLY A 520 -2.41 -2.31 -28.47
C GLY A 520 -3.86 -1.86 -28.28
N SER A 521 -4.22 -0.65 -28.75
CA SER A 521 -5.58 -0.12 -28.63
C SER A 521 -6.51 -0.56 -29.77
N ALA A 522 -5.97 -1.14 -30.83
CA ALA A 522 -6.72 -1.67 -31.98
C ALA A 522 -6.04 -2.90 -32.57
N SER A 523 -6.80 -3.72 -33.32
CA SER A 523 -6.23 -4.86 -34.02
C SER A 523 -5.47 -4.43 -35.27
N PHE A 524 -4.37 -5.10 -35.59
CA PHE A 524 -3.64 -4.92 -36.84
C PHE A 524 -4.49 -5.24 -38.09
N SER A 525 -5.51 -6.09 -37.94
CA SER A 525 -6.47 -6.41 -39.04
C SER A 525 -7.37 -5.22 -39.43
N ALA A 526 -7.48 -4.22 -38.56
CA ALA A 526 -8.26 -3.01 -38.82
C ALA A 526 -7.45 -1.92 -39.57
N VAL A 527 -6.20 -2.18 -39.95
CA VAL A 527 -5.34 -1.24 -40.65
C VAL A 527 -5.37 -1.55 -42.16
N ASP A 528 -6.10 -0.74 -42.93
CA ASP A 528 -6.22 -0.92 -44.35
C ASP A 528 -4.87 -0.77 -45.05
N GLY A 529 -4.53 -1.72 -45.92
CA GLY A 529 -3.28 -1.71 -46.70
C GLY A 529 -2.05 -2.19 -45.92
N LEU A 530 -2.19 -2.69 -44.70
CA LEU A 530 -1.07 -3.22 -43.92
C LEU A 530 -0.64 -4.58 -44.46
N THR A 531 0.54 -4.65 -45.07
CA THR A 531 1.16 -5.91 -45.48
C THR A 531 2.10 -6.46 -44.40
N PRO A 532 2.40 -7.77 -44.40
CA PRO A 532 3.39 -8.33 -43.48
C PRO A 532 4.75 -7.63 -43.54
N ALA A 533 5.19 -7.23 -44.76
CA ALA A 533 6.43 -6.51 -44.98
C ALA A 533 6.43 -5.10 -44.34
N ILE A 534 5.30 -4.37 -44.43
CA ILE A 534 5.15 -3.08 -43.76
C ILE A 534 5.16 -3.29 -42.22
N ARG A 535 4.46 -4.29 -41.75
CA ARG A 535 4.40 -4.61 -40.32
C ARG A 535 5.79 -4.91 -39.74
N GLU A 536 6.62 -5.66 -40.46
CA GLU A 536 8.00 -5.95 -40.07
C GLU A 536 8.88 -4.69 -40.12
N ALA A 537 8.79 -3.91 -41.21
CA ALA A 537 9.60 -2.69 -41.40
C ALA A 537 9.33 -1.61 -40.32
N VAL A 538 8.12 -1.54 -39.76
CA VAL A 538 7.78 -0.52 -38.75
C VAL A 538 8.11 -0.95 -37.30
N GLN A 539 8.52 -2.19 -37.09
CA GLN A 539 8.83 -2.66 -35.72
C GLN A 539 10.01 -1.93 -35.09
N GLU A 540 11.14 -1.84 -35.79
CA GLU A 540 12.33 -1.14 -35.25
C GLU A 540 12.09 0.37 -35.04
N PRO A 541 11.48 1.11 -35.96
CA PRO A 541 11.04 2.48 -35.72
C PRO A 541 10.10 2.62 -34.50
N TYR A 542 9.21 1.66 -34.29
CA TYR A 542 8.32 1.67 -33.13
C TYR A 542 9.09 1.46 -31.80
N ARG A 543 10.07 0.54 -31.78
CA ARG A 543 10.94 0.34 -30.62
C ARG A 543 11.70 1.61 -30.27
N LEU A 544 12.28 2.31 -31.26
CA LEU A 544 12.96 3.59 -31.04
C LEU A 544 12.01 4.66 -30.51
N ALA A 545 10.79 4.71 -31.03
CA ALA A 545 9.74 5.61 -30.54
C ALA A 545 9.39 5.30 -29.09
N PHE A 546 9.28 4.01 -28.73
CA PHE A 546 8.98 3.56 -27.38
C PHE A 546 10.11 3.86 -26.38
N VAL A 547 11.37 3.64 -26.78
CA VAL A 547 12.55 4.02 -25.99
C VAL A 547 12.57 5.53 -25.74
N GLY A 548 12.33 6.35 -26.77
CA GLY A 548 12.27 7.80 -26.63
C GLY A 548 11.15 8.27 -25.70
N ALA A 549 9.99 7.62 -25.74
CA ALA A 549 8.88 7.89 -24.83
C ALA A 549 9.21 7.47 -23.39
N SER A 550 9.73 6.26 -23.20
CA SER A 550 10.12 5.71 -21.90
C SER A 550 11.21 6.54 -21.23
N LYS A 551 12.17 7.08 -21.98
CA LYS A 551 13.19 8.00 -21.45
C LYS A 551 12.58 9.16 -20.67
N THR A 552 11.51 9.77 -21.19
CA THR A 552 10.81 10.85 -20.48
C THR A 552 10.15 10.36 -19.20
N VAL A 553 9.57 9.15 -19.22
CA VAL A 553 8.95 8.53 -18.04
C VAL A 553 9.98 8.31 -16.94
N PHE A 554 11.16 7.80 -17.26
CA PHE A 554 12.25 7.63 -16.31
C PHE A 554 12.72 8.97 -15.72
N LEU A 555 12.74 10.05 -16.50
CA LEU A 555 13.07 11.39 -16.01
C LEU A 555 11.98 11.96 -15.06
N VAL A 556 10.72 11.54 -15.19
CA VAL A 556 9.65 11.91 -14.25
C VAL A 556 9.93 11.35 -12.86
N SER A 557 10.63 10.21 -12.75
CA SER A 557 11.01 9.65 -11.45
C SER A 557 11.90 10.60 -10.63
N LEU A 558 12.65 11.50 -11.29
CA LEU A 558 13.44 12.53 -10.62
C LEU A 558 12.56 13.46 -9.75
N ALA A 559 11.38 13.83 -10.23
CA ALA A 559 10.46 14.69 -9.47
C ALA A 559 9.94 13.96 -8.21
N PHE A 560 9.53 12.70 -8.37
CA PHE A 560 9.05 11.90 -7.24
C PHE A 560 10.16 11.59 -6.24
N SER A 561 11.29 11.04 -6.71
CA SER A 561 12.40 10.69 -5.83
C SER A 561 13.06 11.93 -5.20
N GLY A 562 13.12 13.06 -5.91
CA GLY A 562 13.57 14.34 -5.37
C GLY A 562 12.67 14.85 -4.25
N THR A 563 11.35 14.71 -4.41
CA THR A 563 10.38 15.03 -3.34
C THR A 563 10.56 14.09 -2.15
N ALA A 564 10.85 12.80 -2.37
CA ALA A 564 11.13 11.85 -1.31
C ALA A 564 12.36 12.29 -0.46
N ILE A 565 13.42 12.80 -1.10
CA ILE A 565 14.60 13.33 -0.39
C ILE A 565 14.21 14.51 0.50
N ILE A 566 13.43 15.45 -0.03
CA ILE A 566 12.98 16.63 0.72
C ILE A 566 12.16 16.20 1.95
N LEU A 567 11.20 15.29 1.77
CA LEU A 567 10.36 14.80 2.86
C LEU A 567 11.18 14.03 3.90
N ALA A 568 12.15 13.22 3.49
CA ALA A 568 13.03 12.51 4.40
C ALA A 568 13.81 13.44 5.35
N CYS A 569 14.12 14.67 4.94
CA CYS A 569 14.79 15.64 5.78
C CYS A 569 13.95 16.09 7.00
N PHE A 570 12.61 16.06 6.89
CA PHE A 570 11.70 16.40 7.98
C PHE A 570 11.47 15.27 8.97
N THR A 571 11.92 14.06 8.65
CA THR A 571 11.88 12.92 9.57
C THR A 571 12.98 13.08 10.62
N THR A 572 12.71 12.66 11.84
CA THR A 572 13.70 12.71 12.93
C THR A 572 14.34 11.34 13.15
N ASN A 573 15.61 11.32 13.54
CA ASN A 573 16.18 10.16 14.20
C ASN A 573 15.59 10.14 15.61
N ASN A 574 14.75 9.17 15.88
CA ASN A 574 14.00 9.16 17.13
C ASN A 574 14.79 8.46 18.23
N ASP A 575 15.09 9.19 19.30
CA ASP A 575 15.31 8.60 20.63
C ASP A 575 14.01 7.91 21.11
N GLU A 576 12.84 8.36 20.63
CA GLU A 576 11.51 7.74 20.81
C GLU A 576 11.43 6.31 20.23
N SER A 577 12.27 5.95 19.24
CA SER A 577 12.35 4.58 18.69
C SER A 577 12.88 3.55 19.69
N THR A 578 13.43 3.98 20.81
CA THR A 578 13.89 3.14 21.91
C THR A 578 12.82 2.91 22.98
N ALA A 579 11.65 3.54 22.89
CA ALA A 579 10.58 3.33 23.84
C ALA A 579 10.09 1.88 23.83
N ASN A 580 10.06 1.27 25.00
CA ASN A 580 9.66 -0.13 25.21
C ASN A 580 8.14 -0.29 25.36
N TYR A 581 7.34 0.69 24.95
CA TYR A 581 5.89 0.67 25.11
C TYR A 581 5.20 -0.17 24.03
N VAL A 582 4.21 -0.97 24.46
CA VAL A 582 3.33 -1.82 23.64
C VAL A 582 1.89 -1.33 23.85
N ALA A 583 1.22 -0.92 22.79
CA ALA A 583 -0.09 -0.29 22.87
C ALA A 583 -1.25 -1.29 23.07
N GLY A 584 -1.10 -2.56 22.70
CA GLY A 584 -2.12 -3.59 22.80
C GLY A 584 -1.56 -4.94 23.21
N ASN A 585 -2.37 -5.75 23.92
CA ASN A 585 -2.03 -7.10 24.34
C ASN A 585 -2.96 -8.12 23.68
N ILE A 586 -2.48 -9.35 23.47
CA ILE A 586 -3.29 -10.49 23.01
C ILE A 586 -3.67 -11.33 24.21
N TYR A 587 -4.96 -11.60 24.36
CA TYR A 587 -5.51 -12.37 25.47
C TYR A 587 -5.63 -13.86 25.13
N ASN A 588 -5.77 -14.64 26.20
CA ASN A 588 -6.23 -16.01 26.16
C ASN A 588 -7.75 -16.02 25.96
N ALA A 589 -8.32 -16.92 25.16
CA ALA A 589 -9.78 -17.04 25.04
C ALA A 589 -10.50 -17.31 26.38
N LYS A 590 -9.78 -17.86 27.40
CA LYS A 590 -10.28 -17.98 28.75
C LYS A 590 -10.09 -16.69 29.56
N GLU A 591 -8.97 -16.02 29.40
CA GLU A 591 -8.66 -14.73 30.04
C GLU A 591 -9.59 -13.65 29.49
N GLU A 592 -9.81 -13.59 28.18
CA GLU A 592 -10.77 -12.71 27.51
C GLU A 592 -12.16 -12.83 28.17
N LYS A 593 -12.67 -14.07 28.30
CA LYS A 593 -13.97 -14.33 28.90
C LYS A 593 -14.01 -14.05 30.42
N MET A 594 -12.91 -14.26 31.15
CA MET A 594 -12.84 -13.94 32.58
C MET A 594 -12.86 -12.43 32.80
N VAL A 595 -12.04 -11.68 32.05
CA VAL A 595 -11.97 -10.22 32.12
C VAL A 595 -13.32 -9.63 31.68
N GLU A 596 -13.91 -10.08 30.56
CA GLU A 596 -15.21 -9.63 30.08
C GLU A 596 -16.34 -9.89 31.12
N LYS A 597 -16.32 -11.03 31.79
CA LYS A 597 -17.28 -11.38 32.83
C LYS A 597 -17.10 -10.55 34.11
N GLU A 598 -15.89 -10.30 34.53
CA GLU A 598 -15.56 -9.48 35.69
C GLU A 598 -16.08 -8.05 35.54
N TYR A 599 -15.93 -7.49 34.34
CA TYR A 599 -16.35 -6.11 34.02
C TYR A 599 -17.80 -5.99 33.54
N SER A 600 -18.47 -7.05 33.08
CA SER A 600 -19.91 -7.03 32.74
C SER A 600 -20.81 -6.99 33.96
N HIS A 601 -20.30 -7.31 35.16
CA HIS A 601 -21.02 -7.31 36.44
C HIS A 601 -20.71 -6.11 37.36
N ALA A 602 -19.76 -5.25 36.94
CA ALA A 602 -19.40 -4.00 37.63
C ALA A 602 -20.05 -2.78 36.93
#